data_44aa2bd620ef2464d7cb1c8f09488523
#
_entry.id   44aa2bd620ef2464d7cb1c8f09488523
#
_cell.length_a   1.000
_cell.length_b   1.000
_cell.length_c   1.000
_cell.angle_alpha   90.00
_cell.angle_beta   90.00
_cell.angle_gamma   90.00
#
_symmetry.space_group_name_H-M   'P 1'
#
loop_
_entity.id
_entity.type
_entity.pdbx_description
1 polymer ?
#
loop_
_entity_poly.entity_id
_entity_poly.type
_entity_poly.pdbx_seq_one_letter_code
_entity_poly.pdbx_strand_id
1 'polypeptide(L)'
;MKGGQLKDDQDMSKLGFKPNQQIMLMGSPSGGAGAIVKPTEQIKFLEDMTEAEVAQSEGAMPAGLQNLGNTCYLNSTLQTLRAIPELQTELQAYKSGSSNGSVNLSQYGLSGLGASGDLTASLRDLYKQMGDTQEGFPPLMFLNAFRTAYPQFAEQSREGRGYAQQDAEEAWSQIISSLRQKLKNKPPTSADASAEASKEAEQGFIDRYMGGRFERVEECIDPAAKEAGEKPEKKADETFFKLNCHVAAREILHLNQGIAAALTDTYSKNSPTLGRDADYMSKLKISRLPKYLPIHFVRFFWKTGINKKSKILRKVTFPFELDVTEYCTDELRTQLIPVRDKLRELRKQELDVERAKKRQKRMQHAIEDDADRGFKAKGPSTETALADEKTKTNSKKPATGQDTEMKDADAAQDGETYKTDAEIEAERAASILSAKKDVLASVNQDLVKDSGACQTGLYELRGVITHQGASADSGHYISYVKKIPKVKKDKDGKVLPAADQDDANGWWKFDDEKVSEVSEERIEQLAGGGESASALVCLYAAVPLPELTEEEKAKA
;
A
#
# COMPACT_ATOMS: atom_id res chain seq x y z
N MET A 1 -2.54 24.52 -65.54
CA MET A 1 -1.53 23.53 -65.08
C MET A 1 -2.26 22.53 -64.20
N LYS A 2 -2.29 21.27 -64.57
CA LYS A 2 -2.81 20.17 -63.75
C LYS A 2 -1.63 19.59 -62.95
N GLY A 3 -1.59 19.82 -61.62
CA GLY A 3 -0.89 18.94 -60.65
C GLY A 3 0.59 18.68 -60.89
N GLY A 4 1.41 19.71 -61.13
CA GLY A 4 2.86 19.55 -61.20
C GLY A 4 3.54 19.95 -59.91
N GLN A 5 4.48 19.16 -59.42
CA GLN A 5 5.34 19.48 -58.29
C GLN A 5 6.32 20.60 -58.70
N LEU A 6 6.35 21.70 -57.96
CA LEU A 6 7.31 22.80 -58.17
C LEU A 6 8.67 22.37 -57.60
N LYS A 7 9.77 22.63 -58.32
CA LYS A 7 11.14 22.40 -57.84
C LYS A 7 11.68 23.65 -57.14
N ASP A 8 12.53 23.50 -56.16
CA ASP A 8 13.08 24.57 -55.33
C ASP A 8 13.85 25.62 -56.14
N ASP A 9 14.39 25.25 -57.32
CA ASP A 9 15.16 26.11 -58.20
C ASP A 9 14.32 26.87 -59.24
N GLN A 10 13.00 26.74 -59.24
CA GLN A 10 12.12 27.38 -60.23
C GLN A 10 11.80 28.81 -59.85
N ASP A 11 12.06 29.73 -60.81
CA ASP A 11 11.72 31.16 -60.66
C ASP A 11 10.20 31.36 -60.63
N MET A 12 9.69 31.75 -59.50
CA MET A 12 8.25 31.96 -59.21
C MET A 12 7.61 32.97 -60.13
N SER A 13 8.36 33.97 -60.65
CA SER A 13 7.87 34.99 -61.55
C SER A 13 7.48 34.45 -62.93
N LYS A 14 8.02 33.30 -63.33
CA LYS A 14 7.79 32.65 -64.64
C LYS A 14 6.66 31.60 -64.61
N LEU A 15 6.10 31.30 -63.45
CA LEU A 15 5.13 30.24 -63.26
C LEU A 15 3.66 30.64 -63.52
N GLY A 16 3.40 31.95 -63.72
CA GLY A 16 2.09 32.46 -64.14
C GLY A 16 0.97 32.19 -63.14
N PHE A 17 1.22 32.36 -61.86
CA PHE A 17 0.21 32.22 -60.81
C PHE A 17 -0.87 33.28 -60.93
N LYS A 18 -2.12 32.87 -60.72
CA LYS A 18 -3.28 33.77 -60.68
C LYS A 18 -3.45 34.36 -59.26
N PRO A 19 -3.98 35.58 -59.13
CA PRO A 19 -4.35 36.10 -57.82
C PRO A 19 -5.32 35.13 -57.10
N ASN A 20 -5.05 34.84 -55.82
CA ASN A 20 -5.81 33.90 -54.96
C ASN A 20 -5.70 32.41 -55.33
N GLN A 21 -4.68 32.01 -56.09
CA GLN A 21 -4.42 30.59 -56.34
C GLN A 21 -3.84 29.92 -55.07
N GLN A 22 -4.53 28.86 -54.61
CA GLN A 22 -4.04 28.06 -53.45
C GLN A 22 -2.88 27.15 -53.89
N ILE A 23 -1.81 27.17 -53.13
CA ILE A 23 -0.64 26.32 -53.30
C ILE A 23 -0.46 25.53 -52.04
N MET A 24 -0.32 24.21 -52.15
CA MET A 24 -0.02 23.34 -51.03
C MET A 24 1.51 23.29 -50.83
N LEU A 25 2.01 23.78 -49.70
CA LEU A 25 3.40 23.68 -49.32
C LEU A 25 3.57 22.48 -48.38
N MET A 26 4.43 21.54 -48.73
CA MET A 26 4.80 20.43 -47.89
C MET A 26 6.30 20.46 -47.64
N GLY A 27 6.71 20.61 -46.38
CA GLY A 27 8.11 20.62 -45.98
C GLY A 27 8.29 20.96 -44.51
N SER A 28 9.44 20.68 -43.96
CA SER A 28 9.81 21.07 -42.59
C SER A 28 10.59 22.37 -42.64
N PRO A 29 10.39 23.33 -41.70
CA PRO A 29 11.16 24.58 -41.67
C PRO A 29 12.65 24.27 -41.45
N SER A 30 13.49 24.78 -42.33
CA SER A 30 14.94 24.66 -42.18
C SER A 30 15.40 25.52 -41.00
N GLY A 31 15.83 24.88 -39.90
CA GLY A 31 16.47 25.58 -38.78
C GLY A 31 15.62 25.75 -37.51
N GLY A 32 14.45 25.12 -37.41
CA GLY A 32 13.68 25.03 -36.16
C GLY A 32 13.90 23.70 -35.44
N ALA A 33 13.91 23.73 -34.12
CA ALA A 33 13.94 22.54 -33.23
C ALA A 33 12.65 21.69 -33.32
N GLY A 34 12.38 21.16 -34.52
CA GLY A 34 11.19 20.41 -34.86
C GLY A 34 11.46 19.29 -35.85
N ALA A 35 12.67 18.70 -35.84
CA ALA A 35 12.85 17.42 -36.46
C ALA A 35 11.88 16.46 -35.80
N ILE A 36 10.94 15.90 -36.56
CA ILE A 36 10.10 14.78 -36.10
C ILE A 36 11.08 13.69 -35.72
N VAL A 37 11.45 13.66 -34.45
CA VAL A 37 12.22 12.55 -33.89
C VAL A 37 11.29 11.35 -34.01
N LYS A 38 11.71 10.32 -34.76
CA LYS A 38 11.00 9.04 -34.74
C LYS A 38 10.87 8.64 -33.28
N PRO A 39 9.65 8.26 -32.82
CA PRO A 39 9.49 7.76 -31.47
C PRO A 39 10.54 6.68 -31.22
N THR A 40 11.26 6.76 -30.13
CA THR A 40 12.33 5.81 -29.76
C THR A 40 11.73 4.41 -29.55
N GLU A 41 10.45 4.34 -29.26
CA GLU A 41 9.66 3.11 -29.16
C GLU A 41 8.58 3.12 -30.23
N GLN A 42 8.43 2.00 -30.95
CA GLN A 42 7.31 1.81 -31.87
C GLN A 42 6.02 1.76 -31.04
N ILE A 43 5.07 2.61 -31.37
CA ILE A 43 3.71 2.53 -30.80
C ILE A 43 3.12 1.20 -31.31
N LYS A 44 3.06 0.19 -30.43
CA LYS A 44 2.36 -1.05 -30.70
C LYS A 44 0.88 -0.84 -30.37
N PHE A 45 0.00 -1.22 -31.28
CA PHE A 45 -1.44 -1.27 -31.00
C PHE A 45 -1.73 -2.49 -30.12
N LEU A 46 -2.81 -2.42 -29.34
CA LEU A 46 -3.21 -3.51 -28.43
C LEU A 46 -3.38 -4.86 -29.15
N GLU A 47 -3.77 -4.82 -30.43
CA GLU A 47 -3.93 -5.98 -31.29
C GLU A 47 -2.60 -6.63 -31.71
N ASP A 48 -1.49 -5.87 -31.67
CA ASP A 48 -0.15 -6.32 -32.01
C ASP A 48 0.68 -6.73 -30.77
N MET A 49 0.11 -6.58 -29.57
CA MET A 49 0.77 -6.93 -28.31
C MET A 49 0.55 -8.40 -27.98
N THR A 50 1.60 -9.04 -27.45
CA THR A 50 1.48 -10.37 -26.89
C THR A 50 0.67 -10.34 -25.58
N GLU A 51 0.07 -11.47 -25.18
CA GLU A 51 -0.69 -11.58 -23.94
C GLU A 51 0.11 -11.11 -22.71
N ALA A 52 1.39 -11.42 -22.64
CA ALA A 52 2.29 -10.95 -21.60
C ALA A 52 2.52 -9.43 -21.64
N GLU A 53 2.68 -8.82 -22.83
CA GLU A 53 2.77 -7.36 -22.97
C GLU A 53 1.48 -6.66 -22.53
N VAL A 54 0.32 -7.23 -22.87
CA VAL A 54 -0.98 -6.72 -22.42
C VAL A 54 -1.13 -6.83 -20.90
N ALA A 55 -0.73 -7.95 -20.30
CA ALA A 55 -0.79 -8.15 -18.85
C ALA A 55 0.14 -7.20 -18.08
N GLN A 56 1.22 -6.74 -18.72
CA GLN A 56 2.18 -5.80 -18.14
C GLN A 56 1.85 -4.33 -18.46
N SER A 57 0.85 -4.07 -19.32
CA SER A 57 0.44 -2.72 -19.69
C SER A 57 -0.17 -1.96 -18.51
N GLU A 58 -0.23 -0.63 -18.63
CA GLU A 58 -0.85 0.22 -17.61
C GLU A 58 -2.35 -0.07 -17.49
N GLY A 59 -2.84 -0.20 -16.25
CA GLY A 59 -4.25 -0.48 -15.98
C GLY A 59 -4.68 -1.92 -16.22
N ALA A 60 -3.75 -2.83 -16.59
CA ALA A 60 -4.06 -4.23 -16.79
C ALA A 60 -4.62 -4.87 -15.52
N MET A 61 -5.69 -5.64 -15.68
CA MET A 61 -6.29 -6.42 -14.59
C MET A 61 -5.32 -7.55 -14.19
N PRO A 62 -4.98 -7.71 -12.90
CA PRO A 62 -4.10 -8.79 -12.47
C PRO A 62 -4.78 -10.15 -12.61
N ALA A 63 -3.99 -11.21 -12.84
CA ALA A 63 -4.49 -12.57 -12.95
C ALA A 63 -5.12 -13.08 -11.63
N GLY A 64 -6.26 -13.77 -11.75
CA GLY A 64 -6.88 -14.55 -10.67
C GLY A 64 -6.25 -15.94 -10.53
N LEU A 65 -6.64 -16.68 -9.49
CA LEU A 65 -6.24 -18.06 -9.24
C LEU A 65 -7.47 -18.96 -9.10
N GLN A 66 -7.56 -20.03 -9.90
CA GLN A 66 -8.70 -20.94 -9.85
C GLN A 66 -8.77 -21.69 -8.51
N ASN A 67 -9.99 -21.90 -8.02
CA ASN A 67 -10.24 -22.71 -6.83
C ASN A 67 -10.29 -24.20 -7.23
N LEU A 68 -9.33 -24.95 -6.71
CA LEU A 68 -9.17 -26.38 -6.99
C LEU A 68 -9.80 -27.27 -5.91
N GLY A 69 -10.85 -26.79 -5.27
CA GLY A 69 -11.54 -27.43 -4.15
C GLY A 69 -10.98 -26.97 -2.81
N ASN A 70 -11.70 -26.05 -2.15
CA ASN A 70 -11.37 -25.45 -0.86
C ASN A 70 -9.97 -24.80 -0.81
N THR A 71 -9.44 -24.27 -1.93
CA THR A 71 -8.12 -23.62 -2.00
C THR A 71 -8.19 -22.09 -1.91
N CYS A 72 -9.36 -21.49 -1.67
CA CYS A 72 -9.53 -20.04 -1.57
C CYS A 72 -8.64 -19.41 -0.46
N TYR A 73 -8.38 -20.14 0.63
CA TYR A 73 -7.48 -19.70 1.70
C TYR A 73 -6.06 -19.46 1.18
N LEU A 74 -5.58 -20.36 0.32
CA LEU A 74 -4.25 -20.26 -0.27
C LEU A 74 -4.21 -19.18 -1.37
N ASN A 75 -5.22 -19.15 -2.25
CA ASN A 75 -5.34 -18.15 -3.30
C ASN A 75 -5.31 -16.72 -2.73
N SER A 76 -6.12 -16.47 -1.67
CA SER A 76 -6.17 -15.17 -1.01
C SER A 76 -4.83 -14.80 -0.34
N THR A 77 -4.14 -15.78 0.26
CA THR A 77 -2.81 -15.59 0.85
C THR A 77 -1.77 -15.20 -0.20
N LEU A 78 -1.74 -15.92 -1.34
CA LEU A 78 -0.80 -15.67 -2.43
C LEU A 78 -1.01 -14.31 -3.07
N GLN A 79 -2.26 -13.90 -3.32
CA GLN A 79 -2.57 -12.58 -3.86
C GLN A 79 -2.15 -11.45 -2.91
N THR A 80 -2.34 -11.64 -1.59
CA THR A 80 -1.91 -10.63 -0.60
C THR A 80 -0.39 -10.57 -0.47
N LEU A 81 0.33 -11.69 -0.50
CA LEU A 81 1.80 -11.70 -0.47
C LEU A 81 2.39 -11.05 -1.74
N ARG A 82 1.73 -11.17 -2.88
CA ARG A 82 2.13 -10.52 -4.13
C ARG A 82 2.14 -8.99 -4.03
N ALA A 83 1.41 -8.41 -3.07
CA ALA A 83 1.42 -6.97 -2.81
C ALA A 83 2.76 -6.44 -2.25
N ILE A 84 3.75 -7.31 -1.98
CA ILE A 84 5.09 -6.95 -1.50
C ILE A 84 6.05 -6.92 -2.69
N PRO A 85 6.40 -5.74 -3.26
CA PRO A 85 7.20 -5.66 -4.48
C PRO A 85 8.62 -6.16 -4.30
N GLU A 86 9.23 -5.92 -3.13
CA GLU A 86 10.58 -6.41 -2.84
C GLU A 86 10.61 -7.94 -2.77
N LEU A 87 9.54 -8.59 -2.30
CA LEU A 87 9.44 -10.06 -2.32
C LEU A 87 9.43 -10.59 -3.76
N GLN A 88 8.73 -9.92 -4.67
CA GLN A 88 8.72 -10.31 -6.08
C GLN A 88 10.11 -10.20 -6.70
N THR A 89 10.83 -9.10 -6.42
CA THR A 89 12.20 -8.89 -6.89
C THR A 89 13.16 -9.96 -6.35
N GLU A 90 13.07 -10.27 -5.07
CA GLU A 90 13.91 -11.27 -4.41
C GLU A 90 13.62 -12.68 -4.94
N LEU A 91 12.36 -13.02 -5.17
CA LEU A 91 11.97 -14.29 -5.77
C LEU A 91 12.49 -14.43 -7.21
N GLN A 92 12.45 -13.37 -8.02
CA GLN A 92 13.00 -13.39 -9.38
C GLN A 92 14.51 -13.65 -9.37
N ALA A 93 15.22 -13.13 -8.39
CA ALA A 93 16.66 -13.36 -8.22
C ALA A 93 16.98 -14.75 -7.64
N TYR A 94 16.00 -15.43 -7.03
CA TYR A 94 16.20 -16.73 -6.39
C TYR A 94 16.53 -17.82 -7.39
N LYS A 95 17.68 -18.47 -7.19
CA LYS A 95 18.12 -19.64 -7.97
C LYS A 95 17.94 -20.88 -7.11
N SER A 96 17.10 -21.80 -7.55
CA SER A 96 16.98 -23.11 -6.92
C SER A 96 18.35 -23.78 -6.89
N GLY A 97 18.81 -24.19 -5.70
CA GLY A 97 20.01 -25.01 -5.60
C GLY A 97 19.76 -26.31 -6.34
N SER A 98 20.64 -26.67 -7.26
CA SER A 98 20.58 -27.95 -7.97
C SER A 98 20.65 -29.08 -6.92
N SER A 99 19.50 -29.63 -6.52
CA SER A 99 19.49 -30.90 -5.84
C SER A 99 19.88 -31.94 -6.88
N ASN A 100 21.00 -32.62 -6.68
CA ASN A 100 21.41 -33.79 -7.45
C ASN A 100 20.23 -34.77 -7.50
N GLY A 101 19.51 -34.80 -8.63
CA GLY A 101 18.41 -35.76 -8.85
C GLY A 101 17.17 -35.21 -9.57
N SER A 102 17.01 -33.90 -9.76
CA SER A 102 15.89 -33.41 -10.56
C SER A 102 16.23 -33.57 -12.05
N VAL A 103 15.57 -34.50 -12.70
CA VAL A 103 15.56 -34.62 -14.17
C VAL A 103 14.99 -33.31 -14.70
N ASN A 104 15.79 -32.61 -15.51
CA ASN A 104 15.40 -31.32 -16.11
C ASN A 104 14.38 -31.60 -17.23
N LEU A 105 13.11 -31.77 -16.88
CA LEU A 105 12.03 -32.06 -17.83
C LEU A 105 11.75 -30.92 -18.81
N SER A 106 12.37 -29.74 -18.59
CA SER A 106 12.30 -28.62 -19.55
C SER A 106 12.88 -29.01 -20.93
N GLN A 107 13.82 -29.95 -20.99
CA GLN A 107 14.39 -30.47 -22.25
C GLN A 107 13.40 -31.30 -23.08
N TYR A 108 12.32 -31.76 -22.46
CA TYR A 108 11.32 -32.60 -23.13
C TYR A 108 9.98 -31.85 -23.37
N GLY A 109 9.98 -30.51 -23.32
CA GLY A 109 8.78 -29.72 -23.53
C GLY A 109 7.76 -29.78 -22.37
N LEU A 110 8.12 -30.42 -21.27
CA LEU A 110 7.33 -30.58 -20.06
C LEU A 110 7.80 -29.59 -18.99
N SER A 111 8.00 -28.33 -19.39
CA SER A 111 8.31 -27.21 -18.49
C SER A 111 7.14 -27.01 -17.54
N GLY A 112 7.20 -27.59 -16.35
CA GLY A 112 6.12 -27.47 -15.36
C GLY A 112 5.74 -28.78 -14.67
N LEU A 113 6.16 -29.96 -15.16
CA LEU A 113 5.89 -31.26 -14.53
C LEU A 113 7.02 -31.76 -13.63
N GLY A 114 8.15 -31.07 -13.60
CA GLY A 114 9.20 -31.32 -12.63
C GLY A 114 8.77 -30.75 -11.29
N ALA A 115 8.14 -31.53 -10.43
CA ALA A 115 7.89 -31.14 -9.05
C ALA A 115 9.25 -30.88 -8.37
N SER A 116 9.73 -29.65 -8.47
CA SER A 116 10.79 -29.15 -7.61
C SER A 116 10.19 -29.21 -6.20
N GLY A 117 10.75 -30.01 -5.31
CA GLY A 117 10.37 -30.01 -3.88
C GLY A 117 10.69 -28.68 -3.18
N ASP A 118 11.08 -27.66 -3.96
CA ASP A 118 11.40 -26.32 -3.51
C ASP A 118 10.19 -25.38 -3.67
N LEU A 119 9.51 -25.15 -2.55
CA LEU A 119 8.34 -24.29 -2.49
C LEU A 119 8.65 -22.84 -2.93
N THR A 120 9.86 -22.34 -2.64
CA THR A 120 10.28 -20.98 -3.01
C THR A 120 10.41 -20.82 -4.52
N ALA A 121 11.00 -21.82 -5.19
CA ALA A 121 11.08 -21.83 -6.64
C ALA A 121 9.69 -21.92 -7.28
N SER A 122 8.80 -22.78 -6.73
CA SER A 122 7.42 -22.89 -7.20
C SER A 122 6.63 -21.58 -7.02
N LEU A 123 6.88 -20.83 -5.96
CA LEU A 123 6.27 -19.50 -5.74
C LEU A 123 6.80 -18.46 -6.74
N ARG A 124 8.10 -18.46 -7.01
CA ARG A 124 8.71 -17.61 -8.04
C ARG A 124 8.05 -17.82 -9.39
N ASP A 125 7.95 -19.10 -9.79
CA ASP A 125 7.41 -19.47 -11.11
C ASP A 125 5.91 -19.15 -11.21
N LEU A 126 5.15 -19.33 -10.13
CA LEU A 126 3.76 -18.91 -10.03
C LEU A 126 3.62 -17.39 -10.22
N TYR A 127 4.40 -16.57 -9.51
CA TYR A 127 4.31 -15.11 -9.61
C TYR A 127 4.77 -14.59 -10.98
N LYS A 128 5.73 -15.27 -11.63
CA LYS A 128 6.10 -14.99 -13.01
C LYS A 128 4.90 -15.25 -13.92
N GLN A 129 4.28 -16.41 -13.85
CA GLN A 129 3.10 -16.76 -14.65
C GLN A 129 1.95 -15.78 -14.43
N MET A 130 1.69 -15.36 -13.18
CA MET A 130 0.68 -14.34 -12.85
C MET A 130 1.02 -12.95 -13.42
N GLY A 131 2.28 -12.67 -13.76
CA GLY A 131 2.70 -11.44 -14.42
C GLY A 131 2.56 -11.49 -15.95
N ASP A 132 2.45 -12.68 -16.52
CA ASP A 132 2.41 -12.91 -17.96
C ASP A 132 0.99 -13.11 -18.52
N THR A 133 -0.06 -13.16 -17.67
CA THR A 133 -1.46 -13.33 -18.07
C THR A 133 -2.41 -12.46 -17.24
N GLN A 134 -3.58 -12.14 -17.81
CA GLN A 134 -4.71 -11.52 -17.12
C GLN A 134 -5.79 -12.55 -16.75
N GLU A 135 -5.76 -13.72 -17.36
CA GLU A 135 -6.75 -14.76 -17.13
C GLU A 135 -6.46 -15.53 -15.84
N GLY A 136 -7.53 -15.98 -15.20
CA GLY A 136 -7.45 -16.86 -14.04
C GLY A 136 -6.98 -18.25 -14.43
N PHE A 137 -5.99 -18.79 -13.72
CA PHE A 137 -5.43 -20.12 -13.99
C PHE A 137 -5.23 -20.95 -12.71
N PRO A 138 -5.12 -22.30 -12.84
CA PRO A 138 -4.96 -23.18 -11.68
C PRO A 138 -3.52 -23.16 -11.16
N PRO A 139 -3.27 -22.85 -9.86
CA PRO A 139 -1.93 -22.83 -9.25
C PRO A 139 -1.44 -24.24 -8.88
N LEU A 140 -1.58 -25.25 -9.77
CA LEU A 140 -1.37 -26.66 -9.50
C LEU A 140 0.03 -26.98 -8.98
N MET A 141 1.06 -26.40 -9.60
CA MET A 141 2.45 -26.70 -9.27
C MET A 141 2.80 -26.24 -7.86
N PHE A 142 2.39 -25.00 -7.53
CA PHE A 142 2.60 -24.44 -6.20
C PHE A 142 1.77 -25.21 -5.14
N LEU A 143 0.51 -25.51 -5.44
CA LEU A 143 -0.37 -26.24 -4.51
C LEU A 143 0.20 -27.64 -4.17
N ASN A 144 0.72 -28.37 -5.18
CA ASN A 144 1.34 -29.67 -4.96
C ASN A 144 2.63 -29.56 -4.13
N ALA A 145 3.50 -28.59 -4.45
CA ALA A 145 4.70 -28.33 -3.68
C ALA A 145 4.37 -27.95 -2.22
N PHE A 146 3.34 -27.13 -2.01
CA PHE A 146 2.88 -26.69 -0.71
C PHE A 146 2.34 -27.83 0.14
N ARG A 147 1.49 -28.69 -0.44
CA ARG A 147 0.93 -29.88 0.24
C ARG A 147 1.99 -30.95 0.53
N THR A 148 3.00 -31.05 -0.32
CA THR A 148 4.14 -31.95 -0.09
C THR A 148 5.01 -31.45 1.07
N ALA A 149 5.27 -30.14 1.13
CA ALA A 149 6.04 -29.53 2.22
C ALA A 149 5.27 -29.53 3.55
N TYR A 150 3.94 -29.38 3.49
CA TYR A 150 3.06 -29.25 4.66
C TYR A 150 1.85 -30.18 4.54
N PRO A 151 1.98 -31.46 4.99
CA PRO A 151 0.93 -32.49 4.83
C PRO A 151 -0.42 -32.15 5.48
N GLN A 152 -0.45 -31.30 6.51
CA GLN A 152 -1.71 -30.84 7.13
C GLN A 152 -2.66 -30.15 6.14
N PHE A 153 -2.13 -29.51 5.09
CA PHE A 153 -2.94 -28.90 4.03
C PHE A 153 -3.39 -29.90 2.95
N ALA A 154 -3.00 -31.15 3.09
CA ALA A 154 -3.44 -32.28 2.26
C ALA A 154 -4.49 -33.16 2.98
N GLU A 155 -4.99 -32.74 4.14
CA GLU A 155 -6.07 -33.46 4.83
C GLU A 155 -7.33 -33.52 3.98
N GLN A 156 -7.96 -34.71 3.95
CA GLN A 156 -9.21 -34.91 3.23
C GLN A 156 -10.41 -34.40 4.04
N SER A 157 -11.39 -33.87 3.35
CA SER A 157 -12.66 -33.49 3.96
C SER A 157 -13.34 -34.71 4.56
N ARG A 158 -13.95 -34.55 5.74
CA ARG A 158 -14.74 -35.60 6.40
C ARG A 158 -15.92 -36.09 5.55
N GLU A 159 -16.36 -35.31 4.60
CA GLU A 159 -17.43 -35.65 3.65
C GLU A 159 -16.92 -36.51 2.47
N GLY A 160 -15.64 -36.86 2.43
CA GLY A 160 -15.03 -37.74 1.42
C GLY A 160 -14.93 -37.14 0.02
N ARG A 161 -15.20 -35.84 -0.15
CA ARG A 161 -15.13 -35.12 -1.43
C ARG A 161 -14.05 -34.06 -1.43
N GLY A 162 -12.82 -34.46 -1.75
CA GLY A 162 -11.70 -33.52 -1.89
C GLY A 162 -11.01 -33.15 -0.57
N TYR A 163 -10.25 -32.09 -0.57
CA TYR A 163 -9.45 -31.63 0.58
C TYR A 163 -10.28 -30.76 1.52
N ALA A 164 -9.94 -30.79 2.81
CA ALA A 164 -10.56 -29.96 3.82
C ALA A 164 -10.21 -28.47 3.62
N GLN A 165 -11.12 -27.59 4.02
CA GLN A 165 -10.85 -26.16 4.14
C GLN A 165 -9.79 -25.94 5.22
N GLN A 166 -8.84 -25.02 4.96
CA GLN A 166 -7.74 -24.71 5.87
C GLN A 166 -7.73 -23.24 6.26
N ASP A 167 -6.91 -22.88 7.24
CA ASP A 167 -6.77 -21.51 7.72
C ASP A 167 -5.77 -20.72 6.86
N ALA A 168 -6.20 -19.56 6.36
CA ALA A 168 -5.34 -18.69 5.56
C ALA A 168 -4.16 -18.11 6.37
N GLU A 169 -4.34 -17.90 7.68
CA GLU A 169 -3.27 -17.42 8.54
C GLU A 169 -2.21 -18.51 8.76
N GLU A 170 -2.62 -19.75 8.92
CA GLU A 170 -1.70 -20.87 9.02
C GLU A 170 -0.90 -21.03 7.73
N ALA A 171 -1.57 -20.95 6.56
CA ALA A 171 -0.88 -20.97 5.26
C ALA A 171 0.11 -19.81 5.12
N TRP A 172 -0.28 -18.59 5.51
CA TRP A 172 0.60 -17.41 5.57
C TRP A 172 1.86 -17.72 6.39
N SER A 173 1.68 -18.17 7.62
CA SER A 173 2.78 -18.45 8.55
C SER A 173 3.74 -19.52 8.02
N GLN A 174 3.23 -20.59 7.38
CA GLN A 174 4.06 -21.64 6.79
C GLN A 174 4.84 -21.15 5.56
N ILE A 175 4.21 -20.36 4.69
CA ILE A 175 4.89 -19.76 3.53
C ILE A 175 6.02 -18.84 4.00
N ILE A 176 5.75 -17.93 4.94
CA ILE A 176 6.76 -17.02 5.50
C ILE A 176 7.92 -17.80 6.14
N SER A 177 7.62 -18.88 6.88
CA SER A 177 8.65 -19.74 7.48
C SER A 177 9.54 -20.41 6.43
N SER A 178 8.94 -20.90 5.33
CA SER A 178 9.69 -21.49 4.21
C SER A 178 10.58 -20.46 3.51
N LEU A 179 10.03 -19.29 3.21
CA LEU A 179 10.76 -18.19 2.58
C LEU A 179 11.94 -17.72 3.46
N ARG A 180 11.72 -17.64 4.78
CA ARG A 180 12.77 -17.28 5.75
C ARG A 180 13.96 -18.23 5.71
N GLN A 181 13.70 -19.53 5.52
CA GLN A 181 14.76 -20.55 5.45
C GLN A 181 15.54 -20.49 4.13
N LYS A 182 14.88 -20.12 3.04
CA LYS A 182 15.42 -20.19 1.67
C LYS A 182 15.99 -18.86 1.16
N LEU A 183 15.32 -17.74 1.45
CA LEU A 183 15.76 -16.40 1.05
C LEU A 183 16.77 -15.83 2.05
N LYS A 184 17.89 -16.56 2.23
CA LYS A 184 19.04 -16.08 2.99
C LYS A 184 20.00 -15.39 2.04
N ASN A 185 20.40 -14.16 2.36
CA ASN A 185 21.39 -13.45 1.57
C ASN A 185 22.73 -14.21 1.64
N LYS A 186 23.37 -14.39 0.49
CA LYS A 186 24.77 -14.81 0.47
C LYS A 186 25.61 -13.65 1.01
N PRO A 187 26.59 -13.93 1.90
CA PRO A 187 27.53 -12.89 2.33
C PRO A 187 28.20 -12.28 1.08
N PRO A 188 28.42 -10.94 1.06
CA PRO A 188 29.09 -10.30 -0.04
C PRO A 188 30.48 -10.92 -0.20
N THR A 189 30.80 -11.33 -1.43
CA THR A 189 32.06 -11.98 -1.80
C THR A 189 33.25 -10.99 -1.88
N SER A 190 33.03 -9.69 -1.61
CA SER A 190 34.06 -8.66 -1.63
C SER A 190 34.68 -8.48 -0.25
N ALA A 191 36.00 -8.58 -0.18
CA ALA A 191 36.82 -8.44 1.04
C ALA A 191 36.77 -7.03 1.68
N ASP A 192 36.08 -6.06 1.07
CA ASP A 192 36.02 -4.66 1.50
C ASP A 192 34.69 -4.28 2.19
N ALA A 193 33.83 -5.25 2.50
CA ALA A 193 32.57 -4.95 3.21
C ALA A 193 32.88 -4.65 4.69
N SER A 194 32.44 -3.48 5.18
CA SER A 194 32.49 -3.15 6.60
C SER A 194 31.79 -4.21 7.45
N ALA A 195 32.25 -4.43 8.69
CA ALA A 195 31.68 -5.45 9.59
C ALA A 195 30.15 -5.25 9.83
N GLU A 196 29.64 -4.03 9.68
CA GLU A 196 28.21 -3.71 9.75
C GLU A 196 27.46 -4.16 8.51
N ALA A 197 27.99 -3.91 7.29
CA ALA A 197 27.42 -4.41 6.03
C ALA A 197 27.41 -5.94 5.97
N SER A 198 28.36 -6.60 6.65
CA SER A 198 28.40 -8.05 6.76
C SER A 198 27.27 -8.61 7.63
N LYS A 199 26.91 -7.93 8.71
CA LYS A 199 25.77 -8.34 9.57
C LYS A 199 24.41 -8.14 8.91
N GLU A 200 24.24 -7.06 8.14
CA GLU A 200 23.01 -6.84 7.34
C GLU A 200 22.88 -7.85 6.21
N ALA A 201 23.99 -8.23 5.59
CA ALA A 201 24.03 -9.25 4.55
C ALA A 201 23.73 -10.68 5.06
N GLU A 202 23.91 -10.94 6.36
CA GLU A 202 23.54 -12.21 6.99
C GLU A 202 22.04 -12.32 7.29
N GLN A 203 21.30 -11.20 7.37
CA GLN A 203 19.87 -11.22 7.58
C GLN A 203 19.14 -11.62 6.28
N GLY A 204 18.36 -12.70 6.32
CA GLY A 204 17.50 -13.12 5.22
C GLY A 204 16.43 -12.07 4.91
N PHE A 205 15.86 -12.12 3.70
CA PHE A 205 14.82 -11.21 3.25
C PHE A 205 13.66 -11.04 4.26
N ILE A 206 13.15 -12.16 4.78
CA ILE A 206 12.01 -12.14 5.72
C ILE A 206 12.39 -11.49 7.04
N ASP A 207 13.57 -11.81 7.59
CA ASP A 207 14.03 -11.21 8.84
C ASP A 207 14.24 -9.70 8.71
N ARG A 208 14.71 -9.24 7.53
CA ARG A 208 14.95 -7.83 7.24
C ARG A 208 13.66 -7.03 7.08
N TYR A 209 12.74 -7.48 6.22
CA TYR A 209 11.57 -6.71 5.80
C TYR A 209 10.30 -7.00 6.61
N MET A 210 10.18 -8.17 7.23
CA MET A 210 8.99 -8.61 7.97
C MET A 210 9.28 -8.96 9.43
N GLY A 211 10.55 -9.09 9.82
CA GLY A 211 10.94 -9.40 11.21
C GLY A 211 10.89 -8.17 12.09
N GLY A 212 10.01 -8.17 13.09
CA GLY A 212 10.02 -7.22 14.19
C GLY A 212 10.67 -7.80 15.44
N ARG A 213 10.95 -6.97 16.45
CA ARG A 213 11.49 -7.41 17.73
C ARG A 213 10.66 -6.86 18.88
N PHE A 214 10.41 -7.71 19.87
CA PHE A 214 9.81 -7.34 21.14
C PHE A 214 10.85 -7.31 22.24
N GLU A 215 10.76 -6.33 23.12
CA GLU A 215 11.30 -6.34 24.47
C GLU A 215 10.18 -6.75 25.42
N ARG A 216 10.41 -7.79 26.22
CA ARG A 216 9.46 -8.27 27.23
C ARG A 216 9.82 -7.71 28.59
N VAL A 217 8.87 -7.08 29.25
CA VAL A 217 9.00 -6.60 30.63
C VAL A 217 8.00 -7.34 31.49
N GLU A 218 8.48 -8.06 32.51
CA GLU A 218 7.66 -8.76 33.49
C GLU A 218 7.68 -8.00 34.82
N GLU A 219 6.51 -7.68 35.34
CA GLU A 219 6.32 -6.96 36.59
C GLU A 219 5.38 -7.76 37.50
N CYS A 220 5.78 -7.96 38.75
CA CYS A 220 4.90 -8.55 39.76
C CYS A 220 3.79 -7.56 40.14
N ILE A 221 2.54 -7.99 40.08
CA ILE A 221 1.37 -7.16 40.39
C ILE A 221 1.13 -7.12 41.91
N ASP A 222 1.59 -8.14 42.65
CA ASP A 222 1.39 -8.26 44.10
C ASP A 222 2.02 -7.06 44.85
N PRO A 223 1.24 -6.30 45.60
CA PRO A 223 1.76 -5.16 46.38
C PRO A 223 2.91 -5.54 47.33
N ALA A 224 2.84 -6.73 47.95
CA ALA A 224 3.87 -7.20 48.87
C ALA A 224 5.23 -7.43 48.18
N ALA A 225 5.23 -7.84 46.89
CA ALA A 225 6.47 -7.98 46.13
C ALA A 225 7.08 -6.61 45.80
N LYS A 226 6.26 -5.60 45.52
CA LYS A 226 6.74 -4.22 45.31
C LYS A 226 7.32 -3.61 46.57
N GLU A 227 6.67 -3.85 47.73
CA GLU A 227 7.21 -3.42 49.05
C GLU A 227 8.50 -4.14 49.42
N ALA A 228 8.64 -5.41 49.02
CA ALA A 228 9.86 -6.19 49.17
C ALA A 228 10.98 -5.81 48.19
N GLY A 229 10.74 -4.85 47.30
CA GLY A 229 11.73 -4.30 46.37
C GLY A 229 11.96 -5.11 45.11
N GLU A 230 11.01 -5.98 44.73
CA GLU A 230 11.07 -6.70 43.46
C GLU A 230 10.93 -5.72 42.28
N LYS A 231 11.94 -5.72 41.41
CA LYS A 231 11.98 -4.82 40.23
C LYS A 231 11.45 -5.53 38.98
N PRO A 232 10.89 -4.78 38.03
CA PRO A 232 10.54 -5.32 36.72
C PRO A 232 11.75 -5.97 36.03
N GLU A 233 11.55 -7.16 35.48
CA GLU A 233 12.58 -7.93 34.80
C GLU A 233 12.45 -7.72 33.29
N LYS A 234 13.53 -7.28 32.63
CA LYS A 234 13.62 -7.22 31.19
C LYS A 234 14.18 -8.55 30.68
N LYS A 235 13.45 -9.20 29.77
CA LYS A 235 13.90 -10.43 29.10
C LYS A 235 14.47 -10.14 27.74
N ALA A 236 15.22 -11.11 27.20
CA ALA A 236 15.83 -11.02 25.88
C ALA A 236 14.80 -10.75 24.77
N ASP A 237 15.25 -10.08 23.73
CA ASP A 237 14.47 -9.73 22.55
C ASP A 237 13.88 -10.98 21.88
N GLU A 238 12.58 -10.91 21.57
CA GLU A 238 11.83 -11.95 20.85
C GLU A 238 11.49 -11.45 19.45
N THR A 239 11.80 -12.24 18.41
CA THR A 239 11.47 -11.87 17.03
C THR A 239 10.04 -12.27 16.69
N PHE A 240 9.29 -11.38 16.07
CA PHE A 240 7.96 -11.65 15.54
C PHE A 240 7.85 -11.35 14.05
N PHE A 241 6.92 -12.04 13.35
CA PHE A 241 6.64 -11.84 11.93
C PHE A 241 5.18 -11.44 11.67
N LYS A 242 4.40 -11.31 12.70
CA LYS A 242 3.02 -10.82 12.70
C LYS A 242 2.66 -10.29 14.08
N LEU A 243 1.73 -9.35 14.15
CA LEU A 243 1.06 -8.97 15.39
C LEU A 243 -0.29 -9.68 15.49
N ASN A 244 -0.68 -10.10 16.68
CA ASN A 244 -2.02 -10.60 16.94
C ASN A 244 -2.91 -9.45 17.38
N CYS A 245 -4.16 -9.49 16.92
CA CYS A 245 -5.25 -8.65 17.39
C CYS A 245 -6.27 -9.57 18.07
N HIS A 246 -6.32 -9.57 19.40
CA HIS A 246 -7.29 -10.33 20.15
C HIS A 246 -8.66 -9.67 20.02
N VAL A 247 -9.68 -10.45 19.67
CA VAL A 247 -11.04 -9.96 19.45
C VAL A 247 -12.08 -10.61 20.36
N ALA A 248 -11.65 -11.42 21.33
CA ALA A 248 -12.54 -12.21 22.18
C ALA A 248 -13.30 -11.35 23.20
N ALA A 249 -12.66 -10.33 23.78
CA ALA A 249 -13.29 -9.47 24.78
C ALA A 249 -14.32 -8.52 24.15
N ARG A 250 -15.40 -8.22 24.91
CA ARG A 250 -16.52 -7.42 24.38
C ARG A 250 -16.17 -5.96 24.13
N GLU A 251 -15.20 -5.45 24.83
CA GLU A 251 -14.71 -4.07 24.78
C GLU A 251 -13.89 -3.78 23.52
N ILE A 252 -13.43 -4.82 22.81
CA ILE A 252 -12.57 -4.68 21.64
C ILE A 252 -13.43 -4.43 20.41
N LEU A 253 -13.47 -3.17 19.98
CA LEU A 253 -14.18 -2.69 18.81
C LEU A 253 -13.24 -2.19 17.71
N HIS A 254 -11.97 -1.91 18.06
CA HIS A 254 -10.97 -1.36 17.17
C HIS A 254 -9.68 -2.19 17.20
N LEU A 255 -8.97 -2.21 16.07
CA LEU A 255 -7.70 -2.93 15.90
C LEU A 255 -6.69 -2.60 17.01
N ASN A 256 -6.54 -1.31 17.35
CA ASN A 256 -5.59 -0.85 18.36
C ASN A 256 -5.85 -1.50 19.73
N GLN A 257 -7.12 -1.60 20.14
CA GLN A 257 -7.50 -2.25 21.40
C GLN A 257 -7.11 -3.73 21.40
N GLY A 258 -7.33 -4.41 20.25
CA GLY A 258 -6.99 -5.82 20.09
C GLY A 258 -5.48 -6.08 20.10
N ILE A 259 -4.68 -5.19 19.53
CA ILE A 259 -3.20 -5.25 19.60
C ILE A 259 -2.74 -5.02 21.04
N ALA A 260 -3.23 -3.98 21.71
CA ALA A 260 -2.88 -3.69 23.11
C ALA A 260 -3.21 -4.88 24.02
N ALA A 261 -4.37 -5.54 23.82
CA ALA A 261 -4.76 -6.74 24.55
C ALA A 261 -3.84 -7.94 24.27
N ALA A 262 -3.30 -8.06 23.03
CA ALA A 262 -2.39 -9.13 22.66
C ALA A 262 -0.95 -8.92 23.19
N LEU A 263 -0.58 -7.65 23.43
CA LEU A 263 0.76 -7.28 23.96
C LEU A 263 0.83 -7.30 25.49
N THR A 264 -0.28 -7.58 26.18
CA THR A 264 -0.33 -7.64 27.63
C THR A 264 -0.90 -8.99 28.06
N ASP A 265 -0.17 -9.71 28.90
CA ASP A 265 -0.61 -10.99 29.45
C ASP A 265 -0.41 -11.01 30.96
N THR A 266 -1.26 -11.75 31.66
CA THR A 266 -1.17 -11.92 33.11
C THR A 266 -1.14 -13.40 33.44
N TYR A 267 -0.15 -13.84 34.20
CA TYR A 267 0.02 -15.23 34.58
C TYR A 267 0.62 -15.33 35.98
N SER A 268 0.34 -16.46 36.66
CA SER A 268 0.91 -16.71 37.98
C SER A 268 2.20 -17.50 37.88
N LYS A 269 3.24 -17.05 38.56
CA LYS A 269 4.50 -17.78 38.74
C LYS A 269 5.02 -17.59 40.18
N ASN A 270 5.91 -18.48 40.61
CA ASN A 270 6.58 -18.35 41.93
C ASN A 270 7.42 -17.07 41.96
N SER A 271 7.14 -16.19 42.93
CA SER A 271 7.95 -14.98 43.17
C SER A 271 9.21 -15.35 43.96
N PRO A 272 10.41 -15.00 43.46
CA PRO A 272 11.63 -15.25 44.17
C PRO A 272 11.74 -14.45 45.49
N THR A 273 11.04 -13.32 45.57
CA THR A 273 11.04 -12.42 46.71
C THR A 273 10.05 -12.86 47.78
N LEU A 274 8.85 -13.36 47.37
CA LEU A 274 7.80 -13.77 48.30
C LEU A 274 7.85 -15.25 48.67
N GLY A 275 8.53 -16.10 47.87
CA GLY A 275 8.59 -17.55 48.08
C GLY A 275 7.22 -18.25 47.88
N ARG A 276 6.27 -17.58 47.25
CA ARG A 276 4.93 -18.09 46.91
C ARG A 276 4.52 -17.68 45.50
N ASP A 277 3.49 -18.32 44.98
CA ASP A 277 2.92 -17.93 43.71
C ASP A 277 2.30 -16.51 43.82
N ALA A 278 2.64 -15.69 42.85
CA ALA A 278 2.15 -14.31 42.69
C ALA A 278 1.81 -14.04 41.22
N ASP A 279 0.93 -13.10 41.00
CA ASP A 279 0.50 -12.71 39.66
C ASP A 279 1.51 -11.72 39.06
N TYR A 280 1.96 -12.03 37.84
CA TYR A 280 2.84 -11.22 37.04
C TYR A 280 2.13 -10.70 35.80
N MET A 281 2.38 -9.46 35.48
CA MET A 281 1.99 -8.84 34.23
C MET A 281 3.20 -8.83 33.29
N SER A 282 3.03 -9.48 32.13
CA SER A 282 3.99 -9.42 31.03
C SER A 282 3.53 -8.39 30.01
N LYS A 283 4.38 -7.41 29.72
CA LYS A 283 4.16 -6.40 28.68
C LYS A 283 5.20 -6.55 27.59
N LEU A 284 4.74 -6.69 26.36
CA LEU A 284 5.57 -6.68 25.17
C LEU A 284 5.60 -5.26 24.60
N LYS A 285 6.79 -4.71 24.41
CA LYS A 285 7.02 -3.44 23.70
C LYS A 285 7.85 -3.70 22.46
N ILE A 286 7.56 -3.01 21.38
CA ILE A 286 8.26 -3.19 20.10
C ILE A 286 9.57 -2.40 20.14
N SER A 287 10.70 -3.10 19.99
CA SER A 287 12.05 -2.50 19.90
C SER A 287 12.51 -2.32 18.44
N ARG A 288 11.93 -3.07 17.47
CA ARG A 288 12.14 -2.90 16.02
C ARG A 288 10.84 -3.08 15.25
N LEU A 289 10.50 -2.12 14.42
CA LEU A 289 9.34 -2.17 13.52
C LEU A 289 9.77 -2.65 12.13
N PRO A 290 9.16 -3.70 11.55
CA PRO A 290 9.47 -4.15 10.19
C PRO A 290 8.85 -3.24 9.13
N LYS A 291 9.33 -3.30 7.88
CA LYS A 291 8.73 -2.58 6.77
C LYS A 291 7.32 -3.09 6.43
N TYR A 292 7.10 -4.40 6.50
CA TYR A 292 5.80 -5.03 6.30
C TYR A 292 5.32 -5.67 7.59
N LEU A 293 4.14 -5.25 8.04
CA LEU A 293 3.54 -5.64 9.31
C LEU A 293 2.21 -6.36 9.06
N PRO A 294 2.19 -7.71 9.06
CA PRO A 294 0.95 -8.46 9.05
C PRO A 294 0.29 -8.41 10.42
N ILE A 295 -1.02 -8.17 10.44
CA ILE A 295 -1.82 -8.21 11.66
C ILE A 295 -2.89 -9.26 11.52
N HIS A 296 -2.88 -10.25 12.41
CA HIS A 296 -3.82 -11.36 12.45
C HIS A 296 -4.92 -11.10 13.47
N PHE A 297 -6.17 -11.03 13.02
CA PHE A 297 -7.35 -11.01 13.89
C PHE A 297 -7.61 -12.41 14.39
N VAL A 298 -7.41 -12.67 15.67
CA VAL A 298 -7.62 -14.00 16.29
C VAL A 298 -9.11 -14.28 16.42
N ARG A 299 -9.74 -14.62 15.30
CA ARG A 299 -11.19 -14.85 15.20
C ARG A 299 -11.58 -16.30 15.40
N PHE A 300 -10.66 -17.24 15.17
CA PHE A 300 -10.95 -18.65 15.32
C PHE A 300 -10.53 -19.14 16.70
N PHE A 301 -11.43 -19.83 17.38
CA PHE A 301 -11.18 -20.43 18.68
C PHE A 301 -11.80 -21.82 18.76
N TRP A 302 -11.22 -22.66 19.58
CA TRP A 302 -11.72 -24.00 19.82
C TRP A 302 -12.83 -24.00 20.86
N LYS A 303 -14.06 -24.36 20.45
CA LYS A 303 -15.20 -24.45 21.35
C LYS A 303 -15.28 -25.87 21.89
N THR A 304 -14.76 -26.10 23.11
CA THR A 304 -14.65 -27.43 23.76
C THR A 304 -15.99 -28.12 23.89
N GLY A 305 -17.10 -27.39 24.15
CA GLY A 305 -18.42 -27.99 24.32
C GLY A 305 -19.02 -28.67 23.08
N ILE A 306 -18.58 -28.29 21.87
CA ILE A 306 -19.03 -28.87 20.59
C ILE A 306 -17.87 -29.47 19.78
N ASN A 307 -16.66 -29.43 20.33
CA ASN A 307 -15.43 -29.94 19.72
C ASN A 307 -15.19 -29.45 18.29
N LYS A 308 -15.41 -28.16 18.04
CA LYS A 308 -15.26 -27.54 16.73
C LYS A 308 -14.57 -26.17 16.82
N LYS A 309 -13.80 -25.81 15.79
CA LYS A 309 -13.34 -24.43 15.58
C LYS A 309 -14.54 -23.53 15.26
N SER A 310 -14.74 -22.49 16.03
CA SER A 310 -15.82 -21.52 15.87
C SER A 310 -15.24 -20.13 15.60
N LYS A 311 -15.96 -19.30 14.81
CA LYS A 311 -15.54 -17.95 14.47
C LYS A 311 -16.19 -16.92 15.40
N ILE A 312 -15.42 -15.95 15.86
CA ILE A 312 -15.92 -14.76 16.56
C ILE A 312 -16.45 -13.76 15.53
N LEU A 313 -17.77 -13.60 15.50
CA LEU A 313 -18.49 -12.79 14.51
C LEU A 313 -18.55 -11.28 14.84
N ARG A 314 -17.71 -10.82 15.75
CA ARG A 314 -17.71 -9.41 16.20
C ARG A 314 -17.16 -8.48 15.14
N LYS A 315 -17.76 -7.27 15.07
CA LYS A 315 -17.24 -6.17 14.28
C LYS A 315 -16.02 -5.57 14.99
N VAL A 316 -14.88 -5.52 14.31
CA VAL A 316 -13.66 -4.84 14.77
C VAL A 316 -13.14 -4.02 13.61
N THR A 317 -13.15 -2.70 13.77
CA THR A 317 -12.71 -1.77 12.74
C THR A 317 -11.19 -1.69 12.70
N PHE A 318 -10.65 -1.40 11.52
CA PHE A 318 -9.22 -1.19 11.29
C PHE A 318 -9.00 0.05 10.43
N PRO A 319 -7.95 0.84 10.69
CA PRO A 319 -7.67 2.07 9.95
C PRO A 319 -6.92 1.78 8.64
N PHE A 320 -7.02 2.68 7.66
CA PHE A 320 -6.16 2.69 6.47
C PHE A 320 -4.73 3.14 6.81
N GLU A 321 -4.58 4.11 7.73
CA GLU A 321 -3.30 4.50 8.30
C GLU A 321 -3.24 4.07 9.78
N LEU A 322 -2.28 3.21 10.11
CA LEU A 322 -2.07 2.69 11.45
C LEU A 322 -0.84 3.34 12.08
N ASP A 323 -1.03 3.94 13.24
CA ASP A 323 0.05 4.44 14.10
C ASP A 323 0.39 3.38 15.16
N VAL A 324 1.61 2.89 15.16
CA VAL A 324 2.07 1.86 16.11
C VAL A 324 3.06 2.39 17.15
N THR A 325 3.30 3.70 17.18
CA THR A 325 4.28 4.33 18.08
C THR A 325 3.96 4.11 19.55
N GLU A 326 2.68 3.94 19.91
CA GLU A 326 2.26 3.68 21.29
C GLU A 326 2.69 2.30 21.82
N TYR A 327 2.94 1.32 20.94
CA TYR A 327 3.37 -0.04 21.31
C TYR A 327 4.90 -0.19 21.36
N CYS A 328 5.62 0.85 20.97
CA CYS A 328 7.09 0.83 20.92
C CYS A 328 7.72 1.02 22.32
N THR A 329 8.98 0.62 22.42
CA THR A 329 9.83 1.00 23.57
C THR A 329 9.97 2.51 23.63
N ASP A 330 10.25 3.04 24.80
CA ASP A 330 10.36 4.49 24.99
C ASP A 330 11.52 5.09 24.15
N GLU A 331 12.59 4.30 23.94
CA GLU A 331 13.73 4.67 23.09
C GLU A 331 13.30 4.81 21.62
N LEU A 332 12.67 3.78 21.05
CA LEU A 332 12.20 3.79 19.67
C LEU A 332 11.11 4.86 19.46
N ARG A 333 10.21 4.99 20.43
CA ARG A 333 9.13 5.99 20.40
C ARG A 333 9.67 7.42 20.31
N THR A 334 10.70 7.75 21.10
CA THR A 334 11.33 9.08 21.08
C THR A 334 11.94 9.39 19.71
N GLN A 335 12.44 8.39 18.99
CA GLN A 335 13.00 8.56 17.64
C GLN A 335 11.92 8.70 16.57
N LEU A 336 10.79 8.00 16.69
CA LEU A 336 9.74 7.95 15.67
C LEU A 336 8.77 9.13 15.73
N ILE A 337 8.40 9.62 16.93
CA ILE A 337 7.39 10.68 17.09
C ILE A 337 7.71 11.95 16.28
N PRO A 338 8.94 12.50 16.30
CA PRO A 338 9.25 13.71 15.55
C PRO A 338 9.08 13.53 14.04
N VAL A 339 9.46 12.37 13.52
CA VAL A 339 9.32 12.03 12.09
C VAL A 339 7.86 11.88 11.72
N ARG A 340 7.10 11.13 12.52
CA ARG A 340 5.66 10.90 12.35
C ARG A 340 4.88 12.22 12.28
N ASP A 341 5.11 13.11 13.24
CA ASP A 341 4.34 14.36 13.36
C ASP A 341 4.63 15.30 12.18
N LYS A 342 5.92 15.44 11.80
CA LYS A 342 6.31 16.23 10.63
C LYS A 342 5.79 15.62 9.32
N LEU A 343 5.80 14.30 9.19
CA LEU A 343 5.28 13.62 8.00
C LEU A 343 3.76 13.81 7.86
N ARG A 344 3.02 13.78 8.96
CA ARG A 344 1.57 14.08 8.96
C ARG A 344 1.29 15.52 8.54
N GLU A 345 2.09 16.46 9.03
CA GLU A 345 1.95 17.87 8.63
C GLU A 345 2.28 18.08 7.14
N LEU A 346 3.36 17.45 6.65
CA LEU A 346 3.71 17.48 5.22
C LEU A 346 2.56 16.92 4.36
N ARG A 347 2.03 15.74 4.69
CA ARG A 347 0.92 15.14 3.95
C ARG A 347 -0.33 16.01 3.95
N LYS A 348 -0.62 16.67 5.06
CA LYS A 348 -1.73 17.63 5.14
C LYS A 348 -1.52 18.80 4.18
N GLN A 349 -0.31 19.38 4.13
CA GLN A 349 0.03 20.47 3.21
C GLN A 349 -0.08 20.01 1.74
N GLU A 350 0.41 18.81 1.40
CA GLU A 350 0.28 18.24 0.06
C GLU A 350 -1.19 18.06 -0.35
N LEU A 351 -2.04 17.53 0.54
CA LEU A 351 -3.47 17.36 0.30
C LEU A 351 -4.19 18.71 0.12
N ASP A 352 -3.83 19.72 0.88
CA ASP A 352 -4.44 21.05 0.76
C ASP A 352 -4.06 21.73 -0.57
N VAL A 353 -2.82 21.54 -1.03
CA VAL A 353 -2.38 22.00 -2.36
C VAL A 353 -3.13 21.26 -3.47
N GLU A 354 -3.27 19.95 -3.37
CA GLU A 354 -4.01 19.15 -4.35
C GLU A 354 -5.49 19.56 -4.42
N ARG A 355 -6.13 19.77 -3.26
CA ARG A 355 -7.51 20.27 -3.20
C ARG A 355 -7.65 21.66 -3.85
N ALA A 356 -6.69 22.55 -3.62
CA ALA A 356 -6.66 23.87 -4.24
C ALA A 356 -6.54 23.77 -5.76
N LYS A 357 -5.63 22.92 -6.29
CA LYS A 357 -5.47 22.67 -7.73
C LYS A 357 -6.74 22.08 -8.36
N LYS A 358 -7.37 21.10 -7.71
CA LYS A 358 -8.64 20.52 -8.17
C LYS A 358 -9.78 21.56 -8.22
N ARG A 359 -9.85 22.49 -7.25
CA ARG A 359 -10.83 23.60 -7.27
C ARG A 359 -10.55 24.54 -8.42
N GLN A 360 -9.30 24.94 -8.65
CA GLN A 360 -8.91 25.83 -9.73
C GLN A 360 -9.22 25.23 -11.11
N LYS A 361 -8.89 23.95 -11.33
CA LYS A 361 -9.19 23.22 -12.58
C LYS A 361 -10.71 23.14 -12.82
N ARG A 362 -11.53 22.90 -11.79
CA ARG A 362 -12.99 22.91 -11.90
C ARG A 362 -13.54 24.29 -12.25
N MET A 363 -12.99 25.36 -11.68
CA MET A 363 -13.37 26.74 -12.03
C MET A 363 -13.00 27.08 -13.47
N GLN A 364 -11.81 26.69 -13.94
CA GLN A 364 -11.40 26.88 -15.33
C GLN A 364 -12.31 26.15 -16.30
N HIS A 365 -12.62 24.87 -16.07
CA HIS A 365 -13.58 24.12 -16.88
C HIS A 365 -14.98 24.75 -16.90
N ALA A 366 -15.45 25.25 -15.75
CA ALA A 366 -16.75 25.92 -15.69
C ALA A 366 -16.77 27.22 -16.52
N ILE A 367 -15.64 27.96 -16.56
CA ILE A 367 -15.48 29.18 -17.37
C ILE A 367 -15.40 28.84 -18.86
N GLU A 368 -14.69 27.75 -19.23
CA GLU A 368 -14.58 27.27 -20.61
C GLU A 368 -15.93 26.77 -21.12
N ASP A 369 -16.67 26.00 -20.32
CA ASP A 369 -18.03 25.51 -20.67
C ASP A 369 -19.04 26.66 -20.83
N ASP A 370 -18.95 27.73 -20.05
CA ASP A 370 -19.78 28.93 -20.20
C ASP A 370 -19.39 29.75 -21.44
N ALA A 371 -18.10 29.81 -21.78
CA ALA A 371 -17.62 30.48 -22.99
C ALA A 371 -18.07 29.73 -24.28
N ASP A 372 -18.06 28.42 -24.26
CA ASP A 372 -18.47 27.58 -25.42
C ASP A 372 -19.99 27.58 -25.63
N ARG A 373 -20.79 27.83 -24.57
CA ARG A 373 -22.25 27.96 -24.63
C ARG A 373 -22.76 29.29 -25.16
N GLY A 374 -21.89 30.22 -25.60
CA GLY A 374 -22.25 31.41 -26.35
C GLY A 374 -23.29 32.28 -25.63
N PHE A 375 -23.09 32.64 -24.39
CA PHE A 375 -24.03 33.48 -23.65
C PHE A 375 -23.98 34.94 -24.10
N LYS A 376 -25.01 35.36 -24.82
CA LYS A 376 -25.34 36.78 -24.98
C LYS A 376 -25.63 37.37 -23.61
N ALA A 377 -24.80 38.36 -23.24
CA ALA A 377 -24.92 39.07 -21.99
C ALA A 377 -26.35 39.60 -21.76
N LYS A 378 -26.98 39.13 -20.72
CA LYS A 378 -28.03 39.85 -19.98
C LYS A 378 -27.50 40.12 -18.58
N GLY A 379 -27.56 41.38 -18.22
CA GLY A 379 -27.01 41.92 -16.99
C GLY A 379 -27.54 41.27 -15.68
N PRO A 380 -26.98 41.64 -14.53
CA PRO A 380 -27.07 40.88 -13.30
C PRO A 380 -28.46 40.92 -12.69
N SER A 381 -29.09 39.80 -12.51
CA SER A 381 -30.18 39.59 -11.56
C SER A 381 -29.68 38.71 -10.44
N THR A 382 -29.41 39.35 -9.32
CA THR A 382 -29.39 38.73 -7.99
C THR A 382 -30.69 38.00 -7.77
N GLU A 383 -30.63 36.69 -7.60
CA GLU A 383 -31.49 35.94 -6.65
C GLU A 383 -31.29 34.43 -6.76
N THR A 384 -31.15 33.84 -5.57
CA THR A 384 -31.51 32.46 -5.20
C THR A 384 -30.67 31.28 -5.70
N ALA A 385 -29.89 30.76 -4.76
CA ALA A 385 -29.89 29.33 -4.44
C ALA A 385 -29.35 29.08 -3.02
N LEU A 386 -30.22 29.20 -2.03
CA LEU A 386 -30.08 28.60 -0.71
C LEU A 386 -31.33 27.77 -0.44
N ALA A 387 -31.21 26.49 -0.49
CA ALA A 387 -32.03 25.45 0.12
C ALA A 387 -31.18 24.19 0.07
N ASP A 388 -30.98 23.36 1.04
CA ASP A 388 -31.67 23.03 2.27
C ASP A 388 -30.68 22.30 3.19
N GLU A 389 -30.64 22.64 4.47
CA GLU A 389 -30.55 21.61 5.49
C GLU A 389 -31.00 22.21 6.85
N LYS A 390 -32.15 21.71 7.26
CA LYS A 390 -32.75 22.04 8.55
C LYS A 390 -32.09 21.25 9.66
N THR A 391 -31.55 21.93 10.67
CA THR A 391 -31.57 21.38 12.01
C THR A 391 -31.95 22.49 13.01
N LYS A 392 -33.03 22.22 13.69
CA LYS A 392 -33.64 23.07 14.73
C LYS A 392 -32.76 23.12 15.98
N THR A 393 -32.47 24.28 16.50
CA THR A 393 -32.52 24.51 17.93
C THR A 393 -32.89 25.96 18.25
N ASN A 394 -33.75 26.07 19.19
CA ASN A 394 -34.50 27.20 19.67
C ASN A 394 -33.68 28.02 20.69
N SER A 395 -33.63 29.35 20.62
CA SER A 395 -33.99 30.22 21.75
C SER A 395 -33.60 31.69 21.55
N LYS A 396 -34.66 32.52 21.62
CA LYS A 396 -34.78 33.88 22.21
C LYS A 396 -33.86 35.03 21.72
N LYS A 397 -34.58 35.99 21.08
CA LYS A 397 -34.32 37.44 21.01
C LYS A 397 -34.38 38.11 22.41
N PRO A 398 -33.83 39.32 22.61
CA PRO A 398 -34.49 40.50 22.10
C PRO A 398 -33.58 41.64 21.57
N ALA A 399 -34.27 42.53 20.91
CA ALA A 399 -33.94 43.71 20.17
C ALA A 399 -33.17 44.82 20.92
N THR A 400 -32.40 45.59 20.14
CA THR A 400 -32.57 47.06 20.05
C THR A 400 -31.71 47.58 18.90
N GLY A 401 -32.30 48.47 18.10
CA GLY A 401 -31.65 49.06 16.95
C GLY A 401 -30.79 50.28 17.31
N GLN A 402 -29.99 50.65 16.34
CA GLN A 402 -29.71 52.08 16.03
C GLN A 402 -28.96 52.13 14.69
N ASP A 403 -29.54 52.90 13.78
CA ASP A 403 -28.96 53.45 12.56
C ASP A 403 -27.68 54.21 12.87
N THR A 404 -26.64 54.02 12.08
CA THR A 404 -25.63 55.07 11.89
C THR A 404 -25.13 55.01 10.45
N GLU A 405 -25.25 56.19 9.86
CA GLU A 405 -24.91 56.58 8.49
C GLU A 405 -23.48 56.26 8.09
N MET A 406 -23.34 55.85 6.83
CA MET A 406 -22.05 55.86 6.09
C MET A 406 -21.55 57.31 5.99
N LYS A 407 -20.37 57.53 6.48
CA LYS A 407 -19.50 58.64 6.07
C LYS A 407 -18.30 58.09 5.33
N ASP A 408 -18.14 58.58 4.11
CA ASP A 408 -16.92 58.48 3.35
C ASP A 408 -15.73 59.00 4.17
N ALA A 409 -14.69 58.24 4.26
CA ALA A 409 -13.37 58.69 4.67
C ALA A 409 -12.31 57.98 3.87
N ASP A 410 -11.75 58.75 2.98
CA ASP A 410 -10.39 58.83 2.46
C ASP A 410 -9.46 57.61 2.54
N ALA A 411 -8.87 57.39 1.37
CA ALA A 411 -7.75 56.56 1.04
C ALA A 411 -6.59 56.61 2.04
N ALA A 412 -6.28 55.46 2.62
CA ALA A 412 -4.93 55.13 3.01
C ALA A 412 -4.48 53.91 2.18
N GLN A 413 -3.58 54.18 1.25
CA GLN A 413 -2.80 53.19 0.52
C GLN A 413 -1.99 52.38 1.52
N ASP A 414 -2.47 51.16 1.83
CA ASP A 414 -1.60 50.07 2.21
C ASP A 414 -1.56 49.13 1.00
N GLY A 415 -0.44 49.16 0.30
CA GLY A 415 -0.20 48.40 -0.91
C GLY A 415 -0.04 46.91 -0.58
N GLU A 416 -1.14 46.21 -0.32
CA GLU A 416 -1.14 44.78 -0.44
C GLU A 416 -0.98 44.42 -1.92
N THR A 417 0.26 44.17 -2.32
CA THR A 417 0.56 43.55 -3.61
C THR A 417 -0.08 42.14 -3.58
N TYR A 418 -1.20 42.03 -4.28
CA TYR A 418 -1.80 40.73 -4.53
C TYR A 418 -0.81 39.85 -5.27
N LYS A 419 -0.34 38.78 -4.62
CA LYS A 419 0.56 37.81 -5.22
C LYS A 419 -0.14 37.17 -6.44
N THR A 420 0.58 36.99 -7.50
CA THR A 420 0.10 36.28 -8.69
C THR A 420 -0.10 34.78 -8.34
N ASP A 421 -0.99 34.09 -9.06
CA ASP A 421 -1.20 32.64 -8.86
C ASP A 421 0.10 31.86 -8.98
N ALA A 422 1.01 32.27 -9.88
CA ALA A 422 2.33 31.65 -10.05
C ALA A 422 3.24 31.87 -8.82
N GLU A 423 3.20 33.04 -8.18
CA GLU A 423 3.96 33.32 -6.96
C GLU A 423 3.43 32.51 -5.77
N ILE A 424 2.11 32.37 -5.65
CA ILE A 424 1.46 31.55 -4.62
C ILE A 424 1.83 30.07 -4.81
N GLU A 425 1.85 29.57 -6.04
CA GLU A 425 2.24 28.21 -6.34
C GLU A 425 3.73 27.96 -6.06
N ALA A 426 4.59 28.91 -6.41
CA ALA A 426 6.03 28.82 -6.10
C ALA A 426 6.30 28.84 -4.58
N GLU A 427 5.60 29.67 -3.82
CA GLU A 427 5.72 29.74 -2.36
C GLU A 427 5.26 28.44 -1.70
N ARG A 428 4.14 27.86 -2.16
CA ARG A 428 3.66 26.56 -1.69
C ARG A 428 4.64 25.43 -2.01
N ALA A 429 5.18 25.42 -3.22
CA ALA A 429 6.20 24.43 -3.59
C ALA A 429 7.46 24.56 -2.73
N ALA A 430 7.92 25.77 -2.45
CA ALA A 430 9.05 26.02 -1.57
C ALA A 430 8.77 25.58 -0.12
N SER A 431 7.55 25.81 0.39
CA SER A 431 7.12 25.36 1.72
C SER A 431 7.12 23.84 1.82
N ILE A 432 6.56 23.12 0.83
CA ILE A 432 6.57 21.67 0.77
C ILE A 432 8.01 21.13 0.72
N LEU A 433 8.88 21.73 -0.08
CA LEU A 433 10.29 21.34 -0.17
C LEU A 433 11.01 21.51 1.17
N SER A 434 10.78 22.63 1.87
CA SER A 434 11.31 22.84 3.22
C SER A 434 10.80 21.78 4.19
N ALA A 435 9.49 21.50 4.18
CA ALA A 435 8.90 20.49 5.04
C ALA A 435 9.44 19.08 4.75
N LYS A 436 9.68 18.70 3.48
CA LYS A 436 10.34 17.44 3.12
C LYS A 436 11.75 17.34 3.72
N LYS A 437 12.54 18.42 3.61
CA LYS A 437 13.91 18.48 4.20
C LYS A 437 13.85 18.35 5.72
N ASP A 438 12.88 19.01 6.36
CA ASP A 438 12.71 18.95 7.82
C ASP A 438 12.31 17.55 8.31
N VAL A 439 11.49 16.80 7.53
CA VAL A 439 11.19 15.39 7.80
C VAL A 439 12.47 14.57 7.71
N LEU A 440 13.21 14.66 6.60
CA LEU A 440 14.44 13.90 6.39
C LEU A 440 15.52 14.20 7.45
N ALA A 441 15.66 15.45 7.85
CA ALA A 441 16.60 15.87 8.90
C ALA A 441 16.23 15.34 10.29
N SER A 442 14.94 15.01 10.52
CA SER A 442 14.48 14.50 11.83
C SER A 442 14.63 12.99 11.98
N VAL A 443 14.97 12.26 10.92
CA VAL A 443 15.16 10.82 10.98
C VAL A 443 16.47 10.48 11.67
N ASN A 444 16.40 9.56 12.65
CA ASN A 444 17.63 9.06 13.29
C ASN A 444 18.47 8.26 12.28
N GLN A 445 19.77 8.53 12.24
CA GLN A 445 20.71 7.87 11.33
C GLN A 445 20.77 6.35 11.50
N ASP A 446 20.54 5.84 12.71
CA ASP A 446 20.52 4.40 12.95
C ASP A 446 19.29 3.72 12.34
N LEU A 447 18.14 4.43 12.30
CA LEU A 447 16.96 3.96 11.59
C LEU A 447 17.13 4.01 10.06
N VAL A 448 17.89 4.99 9.55
CA VAL A 448 18.18 5.09 8.10
C VAL A 448 19.03 3.92 7.62
N LYS A 449 19.97 3.44 8.42
CA LYS A 449 20.81 2.29 8.10
C LYS A 449 19.99 1.00 7.92
N ASP A 450 18.91 0.81 8.70
CA ASP A 450 18.02 -0.36 8.58
C ASP A 450 16.94 -0.13 7.52
N SER A 451 17.27 -0.36 6.27
CA SER A 451 16.35 -0.17 5.14
C SER A 451 15.14 -1.12 5.16
N GLY A 452 15.16 -2.16 5.99
CA GLY A 452 14.05 -3.09 6.21
C GLY A 452 13.15 -2.72 7.37
N ALA A 453 13.46 -1.65 8.13
CA ALA A 453 12.66 -1.16 9.24
C ALA A 453 11.70 -0.04 8.82
N CYS A 454 10.66 0.14 9.61
CA CYS A 454 9.78 1.32 9.53
C CYS A 454 10.47 2.50 10.22
N GLN A 455 10.66 3.58 9.47
CA GLN A 455 11.35 4.79 9.94
C GLN A 455 10.39 5.89 10.42
N THR A 456 9.09 5.70 10.25
CA THR A 456 8.06 6.72 10.50
C THR A 456 7.12 6.39 11.64
N GLY A 457 7.03 5.12 12.05
CA GLY A 457 6.04 4.62 12.99
C GLY A 457 4.60 4.57 12.44
N LEU A 458 4.43 4.96 11.16
CA LEU A 458 3.17 4.94 10.45
C LEU A 458 3.15 3.82 9.41
N TYR A 459 1.99 3.18 9.29
CA TYR A 459 1.76 2.13 8.31
C TYR A 459 0.51 2.40 7.51
N GLU A 460 0.53 2.03 6.25
CA GLU A 460 -0.59 2.12 5.33
C GLU A 460 -1.09 0.71 4.98
N LEU A 461 -2.41 0.53 4.97
CA LEU A 461 -3.03 -0.74 4.63
C LEU A 461 -2.78 -1.08 3.15
N ARG A 462 -2.21 -2.25 2.87
CA ARG A 462 -1.87 -2.75 1.53
C ARG A 462 -2.69 -3.94 1.10
N GLY A 463 -3.12 -4.77 2.04
CA GLY A 463 -3.89 -5.96 1.72
C GLY A 463 -4.76 -6.42 2.88
N VAL A 464 -5.89 -7.06 2.57
CA VAL A 464 -6.79 -7.62 3.55
C VAL A 464 -7.23 -9.00 3.08
N ILE A 465 -6.96 -10.02 3.87
CA ILE A 465 -7.55 -11.36 3.70
C ILE A 465 -8.79 -11.42 4.57
N THR A 466 -9.92 -11.77 3.97
CA THR A 466 -11.22 -11.88 4.65
C THR A 466 -11.72 -13.32 4.63
N HIS A 467 -12.56 -13.63 5.60
CA HIS A 467 -13.28 -14.89 5.65
C HIS A 467 -14.79 -14.63 5.81
N GLN A 468 -15.60 -15.26 4.98
CA GLN A 468 -17.05 -15.26 5.05
C GLN A 468 -17.54 -16.62 5.59
N GLY A 469 -18.50 -16.60 6.52
CA GLY A 469 -19.05 -17.78 7.17
C GLY A 469 -18.83 -17.80 8.68
N ALA A 470 -19.52 -18.71 9.38
CA ALA A 470 -19.54 -18.81 10.83
C ALA A 470 -18.52 -19.82 11.40
N SER A 471 -17.97 -20.72 10.59
CA SER A 471 -17.02 -21.77 10.99
C SER A 471 -15.69 -21.62 10.26
N ALA A 472 -14.61 -22.10 10.88
CA ALA A 472 -13.30 -22.18 10.22
C ALA A 472 -13.24 -23.33 9.19
N ASP A 473 -14.04 -24.39 9.41
CA ASP A 473 -14.04 -25.58 8.57
C ASP A 473 -14.89 -25.41 7.30
N SER A 474 -15.57 -24.29 7.15
CA SER A 474 -16.43 -23.96 6.00
C SER A 474 -16.50 -22.44 5.81
N GLY A 475 -16.74 -22.00 4.59
CA GLY A 475 -16.81 -20.59 4.26
C GLY A 475 -15.96 -20.26 3.05
N HIS A 476 -15.70 -18.97 2.83
CA HIS A 476 -14.98 -18.53 1.66
C HIS A 476 -13.99 -17.41 2.00
N TYR A 477 -12.79 -17.52 1.45
CA TYR A 477 -11.74 -16.51 1.61
C TYR A 477 -11.66 -15.64 0.37
N ILE A 478 -11.53 -14.33 0.59
CA ILE A 478 -11.39 -13.32 -0.44
C ILE A 478 -10.26 -12.39 -0.02
N SER A 479 -9.41 -12.00 -0.93
CA SER A 479 -8.39 -10.98 -0.67
C SER A 479 -8.68 -9.67 -1.39
N TYR A 480 -8.27 -8.59 -0.75
CA TYR A 480 -8.33 -7.23 -1.26
C TYR A 480 -6.93 -6.65 -1.20
N VAL A 481 -6.45 -6.10 -2.31
CA VAL A 481 -5.10 -5.55 -2.42
C VAL A 481 -5.17 -4.14 -2.97
N LYS A 482 -4.52 -3.19 -2.32
CA LYS A 482 -4.44 -1.79 -2.77
C LYS A 482 -3.68 -1.74 -4.09
N LYS A 483 -4.23 -1.02 -5.06
CA LYS A 483 -3.52 -0.77 -6.32
C LYS A 483 -2.23 -0.01 -6.05
N ILE A 484 -1.17 -0.42 -6.72
CA ILE A 484 0.08 0.35 -6.72
C ILE A 484 -0.07 1.36 -7.85
N PRO A 485 -0.10 2.67 -7.55
CA PRO A 485 -0.17 3.69 -8.59
C PRO A 485 1.09 3.56 -9.45
N LYS A 486 0.92 3.24 -10.73
CA LYS A 486 2.00 3.33 -11.69
C LYS A 486 2.17 4.79 -12.04
N VAL A 487 3.40 5.28 -11.94
CA VAL A 487 3.74 6.66 -12.28
C VAL A 487 3.61 6.82 -13.80
N LYS A 488 2.54 7.46 -14.25
CA LYS A 488 2.38 7.79 -15.68
C LYS A 488 3.43 8.80 -16.08
N LYS A 489 4.13 8.51 -17.17
CA LYS A 489 5.08 9.40 -17.81
C LYS A 489 4.50 9.89 -19.14
N ASP A 490 4.82 11.13 -19.50
CA ASP A 490 4.48 11.64 -20.83
C ASP A 490 5.34 10.99 -21.92
N LYS A 491 5.11 11.40 -23.17
CA LYS A 491 5.84 10.89 -24.34
C LYS A 491 7.35 11.16 -24.29
N ASP A 492 7.77 12.11 -23.45
CA ASP A 492 9.16 12.53 -23.26
C ASP A 492 9.79 11.87 -22.01
N GLY A 493 9.08 10.94 -21.36
CA GLY A 493 9.54 10.23 -20.16
C GLY A 493 9.44 11.04 -18.87
N LYS A 494 8.84 12.23 -18.90
CA LYS A 494 8.62 13.09 -17.75
C LYS A 494 7.37 12.63 -17.00
N VAL A 495 7.46 12.54 -15.67
CA VAL A 495 6.33 12.17 -14.80
C VAL A 495 5.19 13.17 -14.98
N LEU A 496 4.00 12.66 -15.32
CA LEU A 496 2.80 13.48 -15.43
C LEU A 496 2.43 14.09 -14.07
N PRO A 497 1.79 15.27 -14.05
CA PRO A 497 1.28 15.86 -12.82
C PRO A 497 0.35 14.93 -12.06
N ALA A 498 0.32 15.01 -10.73
CA ALA A 498 -0.50 14.16 -9.86
C ALA A 498 -2.00 14.16 -10.24
N ALA A 499 -2.51 15.22 -10.87
CA ALA A 499 -3.89 15.32 -11.34
C ALA A 499 -4.22 14.40 -12.54
N ASP A 500 -3.21 13.98 -13.29
CA ASP A 500 -3.34 13.11 -14.47
C ASP A 500 -2.84 11.68 -14.19
N GLN A 501 -2.46 11.40 -12.94
CA GLN A 501 -2.12 10.06 -12.44
C GLN A 501 -3.40 9.26 -12.16
N ASP A 502 -3.33 7.93 -12.27
CA ASP A 502 -4.46 7.07 -11.92
C ASP A 502 -4.87 7.24 -10.45
N ASP A 503 -6.15 7.03 -10.15
CA ASP A 503 -6.66 7.06 -8.78
C ASP A 503 -5.88 6.06 -7.92
N ALA A 504 -5.00 6.60 -7.06
CA ALA A 504 -4.20 5.83 -6.11
C ALA A 504 -5.04 5.10 -5.05
N ASN A 505 -6.34 5.38 -5.00
CA ASN A 505 -7.26 4.90 -3.97
C ASN A 505 -8.05 3.65 -4.37
N GLY A 506 -7.80 3.08 -5.54
CA GLY A 506 -8.47 1.87 -6.00
C GLY A 506 -7.92 0.61 -5.31
N TRP A 507 -8.79 -0.39 -5.19
CA TRP A 507 -8.46 -1.70 -4.66
C TRP A 507 -8.85 -2.80 -5.65
N TRP A 508 -8.03 -3.86 -5.72
CA TRP A 508 -8.37 -5.09 -6.39
C TRP A 508 -9.04 -6.05 -5.40
N LYS A 509 -10.20 -6.59 -5.76
CA LYS A 509 -10.83 -7.73 -5.08
C LYS A 509 -10.49 -8.99 -5.85
N PHE A 510 -9.89 -9.96 -5.18
CA PHE A 510 -9.58 -11.29 -5.70
C PHE A 510 -10.52 -12.31 -5.06
N ASP A 511 -11.45 -12.81 -5.84
CA ASP A 511 -12.43 -13.83 -5.46
C ASP A 511 -12.13 -15.09 -6.30
N ASP A 512 -11.07 -15.79 -5.90
CA ASP A 512 -10.41 -16.84 -6.65
C ASP A 512 -9.99 -16.39 -8.06
N GLU A 513 -10.59 -16.93 -9.12
CA GLU A 513 -10.30 -16.54 -10.52
C GLU A 513 -10.90 -15.18 -10.92
N LYS A 514 -11.91 -14.72 -10.18
CA LYS A 514 -12.60 -13.47 -10.50
C LYS A 514 -11.89 -12.29 -9.84
N VAL A 515 -11.45 -11.35 -10.67
CA VAL A 515 -10.84 -10.11 -10.22
C VAL A 515 -11.76 -8.95 -10.54
N SER A 516 -11.90 -8.02 -9.63
CA SER A 516 -12.71 -6.81 -9.82
C SER A 516 -12.15 -5.63 -9.04
N GLU A 517 -12.48 -4.43 -9.50
CA GLU A 517 -12.15 -3.21 -8.79
C GLU A 517 -13.19 -2.89 -7.72
N VAL A 518 -12.72 -2.36 -6.59
CA VAL A 518 -13.60 -1.93 -5.50
C VAL A 518 -13.09 -0.62 -4.90
N SER A 519 -14.03 0.16 -4.33
CA SER A 519 -13.72 1.41 -3.65
C SER A 519 -13.23 1.19 -2.20
N GLU A 520 -12.66 2.24 -1.59
CA GLU A 520 -12.23 2.22 -0.19
C GLU A 520 -13.41 1.99 0.77
N GLU A 521 -14.60 2.48 0.48
CA GLU A 521 -15.79 2.25 1.32
C GLU A 521 -16.11 0.75 1.45
N ARG A 522 -15.83 -0.04 0.38
CA ARG A 522 -15.99 -1.49 0.45
C ARG A 522 -15.00 -2.12 1.42
N ILE A 523 -13.79 -1.59 1.53
CA ILE A 523 -12.78 -2.08 2.49
C ILE A 523 -13.21 -1.79 3.94
N GLU A 524 -13.79 -0.62 4.23
CA GLU A 524 -14.30 -0.29 5.56
C GLU A 524 -15.38 -1.27 6.04
N GLN A 525 -16.21 -1.77 5.12
CA GLN A 525 -17.26 -2.75 5.42
C GLN A 525 -16.70 -4.13 5.84
N LEU A 526 -15.41 -4.41 5.61
CA LEU A 526 -14.75 -5.67 5.99
C LEU A 526 -14.43 -5.79 7.50
N ALA A 527 -14.79 -4.80 8.29
CA ALA A 527 -14.69 -4.85 9.75
C ALA A 527 -15.46 -6.02 10.37
N GLY A 528 -16.43 -6.59 9.63
CA GLY A 528 -17.24 -7.72 10.05
C GLY A 528 -18.51 -7.29 10.80
N GLY A 529 -19.10 -8.23 11.49
CA GLY A 529 -20.40 -8.09 12.15
C GLY A 529 -21.40 -9.10 11.54
N GLY A 530 -21.50 -10.29 12.11
CA GLY A 530 -22.29 -11.40 11.57
C GLY A 530 -21.49 -12.35 10.66
N GLU A 531 -22.18 -13.10 9.82
CA GLU A 531 -21.59 -14.10 8.90
C GLU A 531 -20.99 -13.49 7.63
N SER A 532 -21.13 -12.18 7.44
CA SER A 532 -20.54 -11.46 6.34
C SER A 532 -19.00 -11.55 6.35
N ALA A 533 -18.39 -11.16 5.22
CA ALA A 533 -16.94 -11.12 5.11
C ALA A 533 -16.33 -10.24 6.21
N SER A 534 -15.35 -10.78 6.92
CA SER A 534 -14.63 -10.07 7.99
C SER A 534 -13.13 -10.25 7.85
N ALA A 535 -12.37 -9.19 8.10
CA ALA A 535 -10.92 -9.22 8.07
C ALA A 535 -10.37 -10.29 9.03
N LEU A 536 -9.44 -11.10 8.50
CA LEU A 536 -8.68 -12.12 9.22
C LEU A 536 -7.20 -11.75 9.29
N VAL A 537 -6.61 -11.29 8.18
CA VAL A 537 -5.24 -10.79 8.13
C VAL A 537 -5.24 -9.46 7.39
N CYS A 538 -4.65 -8.44 8.01
CA CYS A 538 -4.36 -7.17 7.38
C CYS A 538 -2.85 -7.03 7.18
N LEU A 539 -2.42 -6.79 5.94
CA LEU A 539 -1.04 -6.48 5.60
C LEU A 539 -0.87 -4.97 5.55
N TYR A 540 -0.05 -4.45 6.43
CA TYR A 540 0.36 -3.06 6.45
C TYR A 540 1.78 -2.89 5.93
N ALA A 541 2.04 -1.82 5.19
CA ALA A 541 3.39 -1.42 4.77
C ALA A 541 3.77 -0.11 5.43
N ALA A 542 5.01 0.01 5.85
CA ALA A 542 5.55 1.24 6.41
C ALA A 542 5.37 2.40 5.41
N VAL A 543 4.92 3.53 5.91
CA VAL A 543 4.85 4.76 5.12
C VAL A 543 6.28 5.19 4.79
N PRO A 544 6.63 5.33 3.48
CA PRO A 544 7.96 5.72 3.09
C PRO A 544 8.27 7.17 3.49
N LEU A 545 9.54 7.46 3.69
CA LEU A 545 10.01 8.84 3.79
C LEU A 545 9.82 9.57 2.46
N PRO A 546 9.62 10.91 2.48
CA PRO A 546 9.50 11.69 1.26
C PRO A 546 10.79 11.64 0.45
N GLU A 547 10.69 11.39 -0.85
CA GLU A 547 11.81 11.46 -1.78
C GLU A 547 11.93 12.87 -2.35
N LEU A 548 13.17 13.35 -2.47
CA LEU A 548 13.46 14.60 -3.20
C LEU A 548 13.68 14.26 -4.67
N THR A 549 12.97 14.96 -5.56
CA THR A 549 13.19 14.85 -7.01
C THR A 549 14.58 15.39 -7.38
N GLU A 550 15.12 15.02 -8.55
CA GLU A 550 16.43 15.51 -8.99
C GLU A 550 16.46 17.05 -9.09
N GLU A 551 15.34 17.68 -9.49
CA GLU A 551 15.20 19.14 -9.51
C GLU A 551 15.18 19.74 -8.08
N GLU A 552 14.58 19.04 -7.13
CA GLU A 552 14.55 19.44 -5.71
C GLU A 552 15.92 19.27 -5.06
N LYS A 553 16.67 18.23 -5.44
CA LYS A 553 18.06 18.02 -5.01
C LYS A 553 19.00 19.10 -5.55
N ALA A 554 18.80 19.55 -6.80
CA ALA A 554 19.60 20.61 -7.41
C ALA A 554 19.35 21.99 -6.78
N LYS A 555 18.17 22.20 -6.18
CA LYS A 555 17.80 23.43 -5.45
C LYS A 555 18.11 23.34 -3.94
N ALA A 556 18.58 22.19 -3.47
CA ALA A 556 18.91 21.89 -2.09
C ALA A 556 20.37 22.18 -1.76
#